data_e6ede1658ddc2b4e62d8bbad15bd6bcd
#
_entry.id   e6ede1658ddc2b4e62d8bbad15bd6bcd
#
_cell.length_a   1.000
_cell.length_b   1.000
_cell.length_c   1.000
_cell.angle_alpha   90.00
_cell.angle_beta   90.00
_cell.angle_gamma   90.00
#
_symmetry.space_group_name_H-M   'P 1'
#
loop_
_entity.id
_entity.type
_entity.pdbx_description
1 polymer ?
#
loop_
_entity_poly.entity_id
_entity_poly.type
_entity_poly.pdbx_seq_one_letter_code
_entity_poly.pdbx_strand_id
1 'polypeptide(L)'
;MSLVAYSDSEEETAPGKLPPVALESEGYRNEWLSYVYIPVPLDLEDLRRRVETPKAVLLEVIDHLHISLTRPLVLRKHEQGPFYEQVRQVAAIVRPFSVGFARFVCLPSDTSERVFIALEVNAGWHELAELVCALNERFSRLLHAREYYDEARFHASVAYLYGAPRVYLVREGERIARAWNHSFRVKDIGPVTVRAIYTKVGQDIEYAAFH
;
A
#
# COMPACT_ATOMS: atom_id res chain seq x y z
N MET A 1 12.75 61.21 -1.52
CA MET A 1 11.83 60.19 -2.02
C MET A 1 12.65 59.18 -2.79
N SER A 2 12.93 58.05 -2.21
CA SER A 2 13.73 56.96 -2.83
C SER A 2 12.81 55.86 -3.25
N LEU A 3 12.75 55.57 -4.53
CA LEU A 3 12.02 54.45 -5.10
C LEU A 3 12.86 53.19 -4.93
N VAL A 4 12.36 52.22 -4.18
CA VAL A 4 12.91 50.87 -4.10
C VAL A 4 12.36 50.07 -5.28
N ALA A 5 13.25 49.66 -6.19
CA ALA A 5 12.94 48.76 -7.28
C ALA A 5 12.84 47.34 -6.74
N TYR A 6 11.67 46.69 -6.85
CA TYR A 6 11.50 45.28 -6.68
C TYR A 6 11.98 44.56 -7.93
N SER A 7 12.99 43.74 -7.80
CA SER A 7 13.44 42.80 -8.82
C SER A 7 12.67 41.49 -8.63
N ASP A 8 11.67 41.23 -9.49
CA ASP A 8 11.06 39.92 -9.67
C ASP A 8 12.05 39.03 -10.40
N SER A 9 12.76 38.21 -9.65
CA SER A 9 13.41 37.03 -10.19
C SER A 9 12.46 35.84 -9.99
N GLU A 10 11.67 35.53 -11.00
CA GLU A 10 10.97 34.24 -11.11
C GLU A 10 12.03 33.16 -11.25
N GLU A 11 12.39 32.51 -10.13
CA GLU A 11 13.06 31.23 -10.16
C GLU A 11 12.04 30.19 -10.66
N GLU A 12 12.23 29.77 -11.89
CA GLU A 12 11.59 28.63 -12.53
C GLU A 12 12.03 27.36 -11.77
N THR A 13 11.31 27.02 -10.72
CA THR A 13 11.53 25.78 -9.97
C THR A 13 11.16 24.60 -10.86
N ALA A 14 12.19 23.87 -11.31
CA ALA A 14 12.06 22.56 -11.91
C ALA A 14 11.09 21.67 -11.06
N PRO A 15 10.28 20.79 -11.68
CA PRO A 15 9.32 19.95 -10.97
C PRO A 15 10.08 19.12 -9.92
N GLY A 16 9.94 19.53 -8.66
CA GLY A 16 10.61 18.91 -7.53
C GLY A 16 10.24 17.44 -7.45
N LYS A 17 11.23 16.58 -7.29
CA LYS A 17 11.07 15.22 -6.79
C LYS A 17 10.17 15.28 -5.57
N LEU A 18 8.91 14.85 -5.72
CA LEU A 18 8.09 14.53 -4.57
C LEU A 18 8.80 13.36 -3.88
N PRO A 19 9.06 13.47 -2.57
CA PRO A 19 9.75 12.41 -1.85
C PRO A 19 8.95 11.11 -2.02
N PRO A 20 9.64 9.94 -2.03
CA PRO A 20 8.96 8.68 -1.85
C PRO A 20 8.02 8.82 -0.65
N VAL A 21 6.93 8.04 -0.60
CA VAL A 21 6.13 7.91 0.62
C VAL A 21 6.94 7.14 1.67
N ALA A 22 8.07 7.67 2.01
CA ALA A 22 8.44 7.81 3.36
C ALA A 22 7.50 8.91 3.89
N LEU A 23 6.39 8.52 4.46
CA LEU A 23 5.99 9.16 5.70
C LEU A 23 7.15 8.84 6.66
N GLU A 24 8.32 9.40 6.33
CA GLU A 24 9.39 9.53 7.28
C GLU A 24 8.77 10.38 8.37
N SER A 25 8.58 9.75 9.49
CA SER A 25 8.22 10.37 10.74
C SER A 25 9.33 11.33 11.17
N GLU A 26 9.54 12.40 10.42
CA GLU A 26 10.02 13.64 10.98
C GLU A 26 8.84 14.23 11.71
N GLY A 27 8.70 13.70 12.90
CA GLY A 27 7.92 14.42 13.47
C GLY A 27 7.37 14.49 14.74
N TYR A 28 6.37 14.29 15.19
CA TYR A 28 5.95 14.50 16.56
C TYR A 28 6.62 13.42 17.39
N ARG A 29 7.51 13.83 18.30
CA ARG A 29 8.15 12.94 19.26
C ARG A 29 7.09 12.04 19.88
N ASN A 30 7.18 10.71 19.62
CA ASN A 30 6.32 9.64 20.12
C ASN A 30 5.10 9.23 19.26
N GLU A 31 5.14 9.39 17.95
CA GLU A 31 4.12 8.87 17.04
C GLU A 31 4.78 7.99 15.94
N TRP A 32 4.19 6.83 15.67
CA TRP A 32 4.71 5.85 14.71
C TRP A 32 3.62 5.45 13.71
N LEU A 33 3.91 5.64 12.43
CA LEU A 33 3.08 5.09 11.37
C LEU A 33 3.10 3.57 11.44
N SER A 34 1.93 2.95 11.47
CA SER A 34 1.78 1.53 11.74
C SER A 34 0.72 0.91 10.84
N TYR A 35 0.89 -0.35 10.47
CA TYR A 35 -0.10 -1.11 9.71
C TYR A 35 0.13 -2.62 9.83
N VAL A 36 -0.92 -3.39 9.55
CA VAL A 36 -0.89 -4.86 9.50
C VAL A 36 -1.03 -5.31 8.05
N TYR A 37 -0.25 -6.31 7.64
CA TYR A 37 -0.22 -6.75 6.25
C TYR A 37 0.19 -8.22 6.12
N ILE A 38 -0.04 -8.79 4.95
CA ILE A 38 0.46 -10.10 4.51
C ILE A 38 1.50 -9.86 3.42
N PRO A 39 2.76 -10.30 3.57
CA PRO A 39 3.76 -10.22 2.51
C PRO A 39 3.40 -11.15 1.36
N VAL A 40 3.64 -10.68 0.13
CA VAL A 40 3.43 -11.45 -1.09
C VAL A 40 4.79 -11.69 -1.74
N PRO A 41 5.36 -12.90 -1.64
CA PRO A 41 6.69 -13.21 -2.12
C PRO A 41 6.69 -13.46 -3.64
N LEU A 42 6.42 -12.44 -4.42
CA LEU A 42 6.47 -12.49 -5.88
C LEU A 42 7.64 -11.66 -6.40
N ASP A 43 8.41 -12.26 -7.29
CA ASP A 43 9.39 -11.54 -8.09
C ASP A 43 8.72 -11.03 -9.37
N LEU A 44 8.69 -9.74 -9.53
CA LEU A 44 8.08 -9.05 -10.67
C LEU A 44 9.09 -8.19 -11.44
N GLU A 45 10.39 -8.50 -11.34
CA GLU A 45 11.44 -7.76 -12.06
C GLU A 45 11.19 -7.67 -13.57
N ASP A 46 10.62 -8.72 -14.16
CA ASP A 46 10.26 -8.74 -15.58
C ASP A 46 9.20 -7.69 -15.95
N LEU A 47 8.37 -7.25 -15.02
CA LEU A 47 7.38 -6.19 -15.26
C LEU A 47 8.04 -4.83 -15.41
N ARG A 48 9.14 -4.57 -14.70
CA ARG A 48 9.91 -3.32 -14.79
C ARG A 48 10.41 -3.07 -16.21
N ARG A 49 10.82 -4.12 -16.91
CA ARG A 49 11.44 -4.04 -18.24
C ARG A 49 10.45 -3.83 -19.37
N ARG A 50 9.14 -4.00 -19.12
CA ARG A 50 8.10 -4.06 -20.14
C ARG A 50 7.19 -2.84 -20.21
N VAL A 51 7.49 -1.77 -19.46
CA VAL A 51 6.63 -0.60 -19.43
C VAL A 51 7.33 0.62 -19.99
N GLU A 52 6.83 1.09 -21.12
CA GLU A 52 7.11 2.44 -21.60
C GLU A 52 6.04 3.38 -21.04
N THR A 53 6.47 4.38 -20.27
CA THR A 53 5.60 5.47 -19.82
C THR A 53 5.89 6.74 -20.62
N PRO A 54 4.87 7.58 -20.86
CA PRO A 54 5.09 8.93 -21.39
C PRO A 54 6.04 9.73 -20.49
N LYS A 55 6.86 10.61 -21.06
CA LYS A 55 7.87 11.40 -20.31
C LYS A 55 7.33 12.17 -19.10
N ALA A 56 6.03 12.51 -19.12
CA ALA A 56 5.36 13.25 -18.05
C ALA A 56 4.86 12.35 -16.90
N VAL A 57 4.92 11.03 -17.05
CA VAL A 57 4.44 10.07 -16.04
C VAL A 57 5.63 9.30 -15.50
N LEU A 58 5.83 9.39 -14.21
CA LEU A 58 6.82 8.60 -13.49
C LEU A 58 6.17 7.33 -12.97
N LEU A 59 6.82 6.18 -13.19
CA LEU A 59 6.40 4.88 -12.68
C LEU A 59 7.48 4.34 -11.76
N GLU A 60 7.05 3.93 -10.57
CA GLU A 60 7.92 3.29 -9.59
C GLU A 60 7.35 1.91 -9.23
N VAL A 61 8.20 0.88 -9.32
CA VAL A 61 7.84 -0.49 -8.96
C VAL A 61 8.11 -0.71 -7.48
N ILE A 62 7.20 -1.39 -6.81
CA ILE A 62 7.27 -1.70 -5.40
C ILE A 62 8.05 -3.00 -5.20
N ASP A 63 9.13 -2.96 -4.40
CA ASP A 63 10.01 -4.10 -4.18
C ASP A 63 9.42 -5.16 -3.23
N HIS A 64 8.61 -4.71 -2.27
CA HIS A 64 8.02 -5.59 -1.25
C HIS A 64 6.51 -5.57 -1.34
N LEU A 65 5.98 -6.50 -2.14
CA LEU A 65 4.54 -6.63 -2.33
C LEU A 65 3.88 -7.12 -1.05
N HIS A 66 2.73 -6.55 -0.75
CA HIS A 66 1.93 -6.97 0.40
C HIS A 66 0.45 -6.71 0.18
N ILE A 67 -0.39 -7.46 0.87
CA ILE A 67 -1.82 -7.19 1.00
C ILE A 67 -2.03 -6.49 2.34
N SER A 68 -2.54 -5.26 2.31
CA SER A 68 -2.85 -4.50 3.52
C SER A 68 -4.10 -5.05 4.19
N LEU A 69 -4.04 -5.22 5.51
CA LEU A 69 -5.16 -5.67 6.36
C LEU A 69 -5.74 -4.55 7.21
N THR A 70 -5.03 -3.43 7.34
CA THR A 70 -5.50 -2.22 8.00
C THR A 70 -5.22 -0.99 7.14
N ARG A 71 -5.94 0.09 7.40
CA ARG A 71 -5.48 1.42 6.99
C ARG A 71 -4.21 1.77 7.77
N PRO A 72 -3.39 2.71 7.28
CA PRO A 72 -2.32 3.28 8.08
C PRO A 72 -2.87 3.88 9.38
N LEU A 73 -2.26 3.53 10.49
CA LEU A 73 -2.57 3.98 11.84
C LEU A 73 -1.38 4.77 12.38
N VAL A 74 -1.64 5.74 13.24
CA VAL A 74 -0.58 6.46 13.97
C VAL A 74 -0.67 6.04 15.42
N LEU A 75 0.37 5.35 15.91
CA LEU A 75 0.43 4.84 17.28
C LEU A 75 1.36 5.68 18.15
N ARG A 76 0.95 5.91 19.40
CA ARG A 76 1.82 6.43 20.45
C ARG A 76 2.59 5.30 21.12
N LYS A 77 3.65 5.63 21.84
CA LYS A 77 4.53 4.63 22.48
C LYS A 77 3.78 3.63 23.37
N HIS A 78 2.83 4.09 24.16
CA HIS A 78 2.05 3.25 25.07
C HIS A 78 1.00 2.38 24.35
N GLU A 79 0.66 2.67 23.11
CA GLU A 79 -0.32 1.93 22.31
C GLU A 79 0.32 0.75 21.54
N GLN A 80 1.64 0.76 21.34
CA GLN A 80 2.35 -0.25 20.56
C GLN A 80 2.24 -1.65 21.16
N GLY A 81 2.48 -1.80 22.46
CA GLY A 81 2.36 -3.08 23.15
C GLY A 81 0.96 -3.70 23.03
N PRO A 82 -0.10 -2.98 23.41
CA PRO A 82 -1.48 -3.40 23.20
C PRO A 82 -1.80 -3.73 21.74
N PHE A 83 -1.30 -2.94 20.78
CA PHE A 83 -1.50 -3.17 19.35
C PHE A 83 -0.93 -4.52 18.89
N TYR A 84 0.34 -4.80 19.20
CA TYR A 84 0.96 -6.09 18.91
C TYR A 84 0.23 -7.26 19.56
N GLU A 85 -0.21 -7.09 20.80
CA GLU A 85 -0.95 -8.14 21.50
C GLU A 85 -2.28 -8.47 20.83
N GLN A 86 -3.04 -7.48 20.37
CA GLN A 86 -4.27 -7.70 19.61
C GLN A 86 -4.00 -8.44 18.29
N VAL A 87 -2.93 -8.09 17.59
CA VAL A 87 -2.55 -8.80 16.36
C VAL A 87 -2.22 -10.27 16.64
N ARG A 88 -1.45 -10.56 17.69
CA ARG A 88 -1.13 -11.94 18.09
C ARG A 88 -2.38 -12.75 18.45
N GLN A 89 -3.32 -12.14 19.19
CA GLN A 89 -4.58 -12.79 19.54
C GLN A 89 -5.45 -13.11 18.33
N VAL A 90 -5.48 -12.23 17.32
CA VAL A 90 -6.16 -12.51 16.06
C VAL A 90 -5.45 -13.64 15.32
N ALA A 91 -4.13 -13.59 15.19
CA ALA A 91 -3.37 -14.62 14.50
C ALA A 91 -3.53 -16.03 15.14
N ALA A 92 -3.66 -16.10 16.46
CA ALA A 92 -3.80 -17.35 17.21
C ALA A 92 -5.09 -18.13 16.90
N ILE A 93 -6.11 -17.49 16.36
CA ILE A 93 -7.39 -18.15 16.02
C ILE A 93 -7.58 -18.38 14.52
N VAL A 94 -6.64 -17.94 13.70
CA VAL A 94 -6.67 -18.08 12.23
C VAL A 94 -5.88 -19.30 11.81
N ARG A 95 -6.43 -20.08 10.88
CA ARG A 95 -5.71 -21.18 10.24
C ARG A 95 -4.99 -20.71 8.98
N PRO A 96 -3.87 -21.33 8.61
CA PRO A 96 -3.23 -21.07 7.33
C PRO A 96 -4.20 -21.25 6.16
N PHE A 97 -4.15 -20.31 5.20
CA PHE A 97 -4.99 -20.33 4.01
C PHE A 97 -4.19 -19.92 2.76
N SER A 98 -4.80 -19.97 1.60
CA SER A 98 -4.15 -19.59 0.35
C SER A 98 -4.85 -18.41 -0.31
N VAL A 99 -4.06 -17.50 -0.88
CA VAL A 99 -4.52 -16.35 -1.65
C VAL A 99 -4.11 -16.53 -3.11
N GLY A 100 -5.04 -16.27 -4.02
CA GLY A 100 -4.79 -16.23 -5.45
C GLY A 100 -5.15 -14.87 -6.05
N PHE A 101 -4.57 -14.56 -7.20
CA PHE A 101 -4.77 -13.29 -7.89
C PHE A 101 -5.50 -13.50 -9.22
N ALA A 102 -6.35 -12.53 -9.59
CA ALA A 102 -7.14 -12.57 -10.82
C ALA A 102 -6.44 -11.85 -11.98
N ARG A 103 -6.04 -10.60 -11.73
CA ARG A 103 -5.58 -9.68 -12.78
C ARG A 103 -4.89 -8.46 -12.17
N PHE A 104 -4.21 -7.71 -13.03
CA PHE A 104 -3.78 -6.35 -12.71
C PHE A 104 -4.95 -5.38 -12.83
N VAL A 105 -5.05 -4.46 -11.89
CA VAL A 105 -6.04 -3.39 -11.82
C VAL A 105 -5.38 -2.05 -11.55
N CYS A 106 -6.07 -0.98 -11.97
CA CYS A 106 -5.68 0.39 -11.66
C CYS A 106 -6.49 0.88 -10.47
N LEU A 107 -5.82 1.34 -9.41
CA LEU A 107 -6.42 1.80 -8.17
C LEU A 107 -5.92 3.20 -7.83
N PRO A 108 -6.77 4.24 -7.98
CA PRO A 108 -6.43 5.57 -7.51
C PRO A 108 -6.30 5.60 -5.99
N SER A 109 -5.29 6.31 -5.46
CA SER A 109 -5.14 6.50 -4.02
C SER A 109 -6.24 7.39 -3.45
N ASP A 110 -6.75 7.07 -2.26
CA ASP A 110 -7.71 7.91 -1.54
C ASP A 110 -7.05 9.12 -0.86
N THR A 111 -5.74 9.02 -0.59
CA THR A 111 -5.02 9.97 0.26
C THR A 111 -3.95 10.78 -0.47
N SER A 112 -3.70 10.46 -1.74
CA SER A 112 -2.66 11.13 -2.54
C SER A 112 -3.03 11.21 -4.02
N GLU A 113 -2.29 11.99 -4.80
CA GLU A 113 -2.43 12.06 -6.25
C GLU A 113 -1.89 10.82 -6.99
N ARG A 114 -1.37 9.83 -6.25
CA ARG A 114 -0.82 8.61 -6.84
C ARG A 114 -1.91 7.68 -7.35
N VAL A 115 -1.54 6.91 -8.35
CA VAL A 115 -2.36 5.83 -8.90
C VAL A 115 -1.56 4.54 -8.85
N PHE A 116 -2.11 3.52 -8.23
CA PHE A 116 -1.46 2.22 -8.10
C PHE A 116 -1.88 1.27 -9.20
N ILE A 117 -0.95 0.42 -9.60
CA ILE A 117 -1.22 -0.78 -10.37
C ILE A 117 -1.03 -1.94 -9.42
N ALA A 118 -2.05 -2.77 -9.26
CA ALA A 118 -2.09 -3.79 -8.24
C ALA A 118 -2.61 -5.12 -8.79
N LEU A 119 -2.19 -6.21 -8.17
CA LEU A 119 -2.76 -7.55 -8.35
C LEU A 119 -4.03 -7.65 -7.48
N GLU A 120 -5.17 -7.87 -8.11
CA GLU A 120 -6.47 -8.05 -7.45
C GLU A 120 -6.61 -9.48 -6.94
N VAL A 121 -6.95 -9.63 -5.64
CA VAL A 121 -7.20 -10.93 -5.02
C VAL A 121 -8.56 -11.48 -5.49
N ASN A 122 -8.60 -12.81 -5.78
CA ASN A 122 -9.84 -13.51 -6.05
C ASN A 122 -10.05 -14.74 -5.15
N ALA A 123 -9.04 -15.57 -4.98
CA ALA A 123 -9.09 -16.70 -4.04
C ALA A 123 -8.56 -16.25 -2.66
N GLY A 124 -9.13 -16.79 -1.58
CA GLY A 124 -8.79 -16.39 -0.20
C GLY A 124 -9.41 -15.06 0.23
N TRP A 125 -10.34 -14.52 -0.56
CA TRP A 125 -10.99 -13.25 -0.24
C TRP A 125 -11.82 -13.33 1.05
N HIS A 126 -12.50 -14.46 1.28
CA HIS A 126 -13.34 -14.67 2.45
C HIS A 126 -12.50 -14.71 3.73
N GLU A 127 -11.42 -15.45 3.72
CA GLU A 127 -10.47 -15.56 4.84
C GLU A 127 -9.82 -14.21 5.16
N LEU A 128 -9.49 -13.43 4.13
CA LEU A 128 -8.99 -12.06 4.31
C LEU A 128 -10.06 -11.14 4.93
N ALA A 129 -11.31 -11.26 4.50
CA ALA A 129 -12.41 -10.45 5.03
C ALA A 129 -12.70 -10.77 6.50
N GLU A 130 -12.69 -12.06 6.88
CA GLU A 130 -12.82 -12.49 8.28
C GLU A 130 -11.66 -11.97 9.14
N LEU A 131 -10.44 -12.05 8.63
CA LEU A 131 -9.25 -11.56 9.31
C LEU A 131 -9.31 -10.04 9.52
N VAL A 132 -9.70 -9.28 8.50
CA VAL A 132 -9.88 -7.81 8.60
C VAL A 132 -11.00 -7.47 9.57
N CYS A 133 -12.13 -8.20 9.55
CA CYS A 133 -13.23 -7.99 10.49
C CYS A 133 -12.76 -8.19 11.95
N ALA A 134 -12.00 -9.25 12.23
CA ALA A 134 -11.44 -9.51 13.55
C ALA A 134 -10.45 -8.42 14.01
N LEU A 135 -9.62 -7.90 13.10
CA LEU A 135 -8.71 -6.78 13.38
C LEU A 135 -9.47 -5.48 13.64
N ASN A 136 -10.45 -5.14 12.78
CA ASN A 136 -11.28 -3.95 12.93
C ASN A 136 -12.01 -3.90 14.27
N GLU A 137 -12.63 -5.02 14.67
CA GLU A 137 -13.33 -5.11 15.95
C GLU A 137 -12.43 -4.80 17.16
N ARG A 138 -11.18 -5.25 17.11
CA ARG A 138 -10.22 -5.03 18.17
C ARG A 138 -9.62 -3.63 18.14
N PHE A 139 -9.29 -3.12 16.97
CA PHE A 139 -8.65 -1.81 16.83
C PHE A 139 -9.64 -0.64 17.00
N SER A 140 -10.91 -0.81 16.61
CA SER A 140 -11.93 0.20 16.89
C SER A 140 -12.15 0.40 18.40
N ARG A 141 -12.11 -0.69 19.16
CA ARG A 141 -12.22 -0.65 20.64
C ARG A 141 -10.99 -0.07 21.32
N LEU A 142 -9.79 -0.41 20.83
CA LEU A 142 -8.53 -0.05 21.48
C LEU A 142 -8.02 1.34 21.09
N LEU A 143 -8.13 1.69 19.81
CA LEU A 143 -7.44 2.84 19.21
C LEU A 143 -8.40 3.86 18.62
N HIS A 144 -9.71 3.61 18.68
CA HIS A 144 -10.72 4.38 17.94
C HIS A 144 -10.34 4.53 16.44
N ALA A 145 -9.65 3.51 15.90
CA ALA A 145 -9.15 3.49 14.55
C ALA A 145 -10.31 3.43 13.55
N ARG A 146 -10.13 4.04 12.38
CA ARG A 146 -11.05 3.87 11.28
C ARG A 146 -11.02 2.42 10.82
N GLU A 147 -12.18 1.84 10.63
CA GLU A 147 -12.32 0.52 10.04
C GLU A 147 -11.71 0.46 8.64
N TYR A 148 -11.37 -0.75 8.19
CA TYR A 148 -11.01 -1.02 6.81
C TYR A 148 -12.18 -0.60 5.89
N TYR A 149 -11.98 -0.59 4.59
CA TYR A 149 -12.99 -0.11 3.64
C TYR A 149 -14.26 -0.97 3.68
N ASP A 150 -15.45 -0.35 3.61
CA ASP A 150 -16.75 -1.04 3.59
C ASP A 150 -16.83 -2.03 2.43
N GLU A 151 -16.30 -1.65 1.27
CA GLU A 151 -16.11 -2.53 0.12
C GLU A 151 -14.63 -2.92 0.01
N ALA A 152 -14.24 -3.97 0.72
CA ALA A 152 -12.87 -4.45 0.73
C ALA A 152 -12.43 -4.94 -0.66
N ARG A 153 -11.47 -4.26 -1.26
CA ARG A 153 -10.79 -4.69 -2.49
C ARG A 153 -9.38 -5.13 -2.16
N PHE A 154 -9.24 -6.38 -1.73
CA PHE A 154 -7.92 -6.90 -1.39
C PHE A 154 -7.02 -6.95 -2.62
N HIS A 155 -5.84 -6.42 -2.50
CA HIS A 155 -4.88 -6.31 -3.59
C HIS A 155 -3.44 -6.24 -3.08
N ALA A 156 -2.50 -6.58 -3.93
CA ALA A 156 -1.08 -6.32 -3.71
C ALA A 156 -0.61 -5.25 -4.71
N SER A 157 -0.22 -4.09 -4.21
CA SER A 157 0.30 -3.01 -5.06
C SER A 157 1.65 -3.39 -5.64
N VAL A 158 1.79 -3.29 -6.97
CA VAL A 158 2.98 -3.68 -7.74
C VAL A 158 3.78 -2.46 -8.16
N ALA A 159 3.10 -1.40 -8.54
CA ALA A 159 3.72 -0.16 -8.95
C ALA A 159 2.79 1.03 -8.66
N TYR A 160 3.35 2.23 -8.68
CA TYR A 160 2.55 3.44 -8.65
C TYR A 160 3.02 4.47 -9.67
N LEU A 161 2.08 5.29 -10.11
CA LEU A 161 2.26 6.38 -11.05
C LEU A 161 2.12 7.72 -10.33
N TYR A 162 2.93 8.70 -10.72
CA TYR A 162 2.91 10.06 -10.20
C TYR A 162 3.48 11.06 -11.21
N GLY A 163 3.51 12.35 -10.86
CA GLY A 163 4.15 13.40 -11.66
C GLY A 163 3.23 14.05 -12.71
N ALA A 164 1.96 13.63 -12.82
CA ALA A 164 0.99 14.20 -13.75
C ALA A 164 -0.39 14.35 -13.07
N PRO A 165 -1.33 15.11 -13.64
CA PRO A 165 -2.69 15.22 -13.12
C PRO A 165 -3.37 13.85 -12.97
N ARG A 166 -4.12 13.65 -11.89
CA ARG A 166 -4.75 12.36 -11.51
C ARG A 166 -5.54 11.70 -12.66
N VAL A 167 -6.33 12.46 -13.40
CA VAL A 167 -7.11 11.94 -14.54
C VAL A 167 -6.20 11.28 -15.59
N TYR A 168 -5.05 11.91 -15.85
CA TYR A 168 -4.07 11.38 -16.79
C TYR A 168 -3.38 10.12 -16.22
N LEU A 169 -3.02 10.13 -14.94
CA LEU A 169 -2.43 8.98 -14.25
C LEU A 169 -3.37 7.78 -14.24
N VAL A 170 -4.68 7.98 -14.00
CA VAL A 170 -5.69 6.91 -14.05
C VAL A 170 -5.74 6.29 -15.44
N ARG A 171 -5.83 7.10 -16.48
CA ARG A 171 -5.86 6.62 -17.88
C ARG A 171 -4.60 5.80 -18.22
N GLU A 172 -3.43 6.28 -17.82
CA GLU A 172 -2.17 5.56 -18.04
C GLU A 172 -2.09 4.28 -17.20
N GLY A 173 -2.50 4.31 -15.94
CA GLY A 173 -2.56 3.15 -15.08
C GLY A 173 -3.46 2.05 -15.65
N GLU A 174 -4.64 2.40 -16.16
CA GLU A 174 -5.53 1.46 -16.85
C GLU A 174 -4.89 0.88 -18.13
N ARG A 175 -4.19 1.71 -18.90
CA ARG A 175 -3.47 1.25 -20.10
C ARG A 175 -2.40 0.23 -19.73
N ILE A 176 -1.60 0.52 -18.72
CA ILE A 176 -0.52 -0.37 -18.25
C ILE A 176 -1.11 -1.66 -17.66
N ALA A 177 -2.13 -1.57 -16.82
CA ALA A 177 -2.79 -2.76 -16.25
C ALA A 177 -3.33 -3.68 -17.36
N ARG A 178 -3.95 -3.13 -18.42
CA ARG A 178 -4.39 -3.91 -19.58
C ARG A 178 -3.22 -4.55 -20.32
N ALA A 179 -2.13 -3.82 -20.56
CA ALA A 179 -0.94 -4.35 -21.22
C ALA A 179 -0.30 -5.50 -20.40
N TRP A 180 -0.21 -5.35 -19.09
CA TRP A 180 0.29 -6.41 -18.22
C TRP A 180 -0.62 -7.64 -18.19
N ASN A 181 -1.94 -7.46 -18.14
CA ASN A 181 -2.89 -8.56 -18.23
C ASN A 181 -2.80 -9.33 -19.57
N HIS A 182 -2.39 -8.66 -20.65
CA HIS A 182 -2.21 -9.31 -21.95
C HIS A 182 -0.87 -10.06 -22.03
N SER A 183 0.19 -9.48 -21.47
CA SER A 183 1.56 -10.02 -21.59
C SER A 183 1.95 -10.97 -20.45
N PHE A 184 1.24 -10.95 -19.34
CA PHE A 184 1.53 -11.71 -18.13
C PHE A 184 0.30 -12.52 -17.69
N ARG A 185 0.48 -13.83 -17.59
CA ARG A 185 -0.60 -14.70 -17.12
C ARG A 185 -0.64 -14.75 -15.60
N VAL A 186 -1.44 -13.89 -14.99
CA VAL A 186 -1.58 -13.81 -13.51
C VAL A 186 -1.91 -15.18 -12.88
N LYS A 187 -2.68 -16.03 -13.60
CA LYS A 187 -2.98 -17.39 -13.14
C LYS A 187 -1.75 -18.31 -13.00
N ASP A 188 -0.64 -17.99 -13.66
CA ASP A 188 0.60 -18.76 -13.59
C ASP A 188 1.42 -18.40 -12.32
N ILE A 189 1.04 -17.36 -11.59
CA ILE A 189 1.64 -16.97 -10.31
C ILE A 189 1.46 -18.10 -9.25
N GLY A 190 0.39 -18.87 -9.37
CA GLY A 190 0.04 -19.86 -8.35
C GLY A 190 -0.47 -19.24 -7.02
N PRO A 191 -0.99 -20.06 -6.13
CA PRO A 191 -1.48 -19.58 -4.85
C PRO A 191 -0.34 -19.25 -3.88
N VAL A 192 -0.48 -18.14 -3.15
CA VAL A 192 0.39 -17.75 -2.04
C VAL A 192 -0.18 -18.31 -0.75
N THR A 193 0.57 -19.16 -0.07
CA THR A 193 0.16 -19.69 1.24
C THR A 193 0.43 -18.66 2.33
N VAL A 194 -0.61 -18.23 3.02
CA VAL A 194 -0.56 -17.29 4.15
C VAL A 194 -0.48 -18.08 5.44
N ARG A 195 0.60 -17.90 6.20
CA ARG A 195 0.87 -18.60 7.47
C ARG A 195 1.06 -17.64 8.64
N ALA A 196 1.11 -16.36 8.39
CA ALA A 196 1.34 -15.33 9.38
C ALA A 196 0.85 -13.97 8.87
N ILE A 197 0.58 -13.07 9.79
CA ILE A 197 0.41 -11.64 9.52
C ILE A 197 1.61 -10.87 10.06
N TYR A 198 1.93 -9.79 9.40
CA TYR A 198 3.05 -8.93 9.72
C TYR A 198 2.55 -7.58 10.20
N THR A 199 3.26 -7.01 11.13
CA THR A 199 2.96 -5.70 11.73
C THR A 199 4.18 -4.82 11.56
N LYS A 200 4.00 -3.64 10.98
CA LYS A 200 5.03 -2.62 10.93
C LYS A 200 4.65 -1.46 11.83
N VAL A 201 5.58 -1.04 12.69
CA VAL A 201 5.46 0.14 13.57
C VAL A 201 6.72 0.98 13.39
N GLY A 202 6.61 2.10 12.68
CA GLY A 202 7.78 2.85 12.26
C GLY A 202 8.71 2.02 11.37
N GLN A 203 9.90 1.68 11.89
CA GLN A 203 10.86 0.81 11.20
C GLN A 203 10.84 -0.65 11.70
N ASP A 204 10.18 -0.91 12.83
CA ASP A 204 10.13 -2.23 13.44
C ASP A 204 9.10 -3.10 12.74
N ILE A 205 9.47 -4.35 12.45
CA ILE A 205 8.58 -5.35 11.86
C ILE A 205 8.53 -6.57 12.77
N GLU A 206 7.32 -6.95 13.18
CA GLU A 206 7.05 -8.20 13.87
C GLU A 206 6.10 -9.06 13.04
N TYR A 207 6.06 -10.36 13.30
CA TYR A 207 5.08 -11.27 12.71
C TYR A 207 4.38 -12.11 13.77
N ALA A 208 3.15 -12.49 13.49
CA ALA A 208 2.35 -13.41 14.29
C ALA A 208 1.92 -14.60 13.42
N ALA A 209 2.40 -15.80 13.76
CA ALA A 209 2.10 -17.02 13.03
C ALA A 209 0.67 -17.49 13.30
N PHE A 210 0.06 -18.12 12.31
CA PHE A 210 -1.23 -18.81 12.42
C PHE A 210 -1.05 -20.20 13.04
N HIS A 211 -2.12 -20.72 13.62
CA HIS A 211 -2.16 -22.03 14.31
C HIS A 211 -3.03 -23.08 13.61
#